data_8f8e51f3e3ae96c801e5b690dd9ac6e5
#
_entry.id   8f8e51f3e3ae96c801e5b690dd9ac6e5
#
_cell.length_a   1.000
_cell.length_b   1.000
_cell.length_c   1.000
_cell.angle_alpha   90.00
_cell.angle_beta   90.00
_cell.angle_gamma   90.00
#
_symmetry.space_group_name_H-M   'P 1'
#
loop_
_entity.id
_entity.type
_entity.pdbx_description
1 polymer ?
#
loop_
_entity_poly.entity_id
_entity_poly.type
_entity_poly.pdbx_seq_one_letter_code
_entity_poly.pdbx_strand_id
1 'polypeptide(L)'
;MPGLGRVEPPSRRSFRVRLLLLALLPLGVVLPLLLAVLAIWGGDYFDRLLTTKVRTDLAVAHGYFERVTDAVGSSVEGLANSARLGRALVQPADRRAGAIAELLAEVRLGQRLDFLRFLDVDRSNRVAADWPVIKAALAGVARTETEIFSAAQLRQIDPVLAERALTPLIATANAQPDQRQMEDRGLMVHSAAAVRDADGHLLGVLEGGVLLNKNLAFIDRLNDIVYPAGALPVGSAGTATLFLGDVRVATNVRLFEGGRAIGTRVSAAVHAAVLDEGRTWLDRAFVVNDWYVSAYEPLLDSHEQRIGMLYVGFLDGPFAQARQQTFAIVVGLFALAMGVAAIFAVIWARRVFRPIERMHTTMHAIERGDADARVGEVETEDELGVVAAHFDQLLDRLQAQAESLKRWGDSLDAKVAERTAELEQAVADLRAAQSQLVMNEKMAAIGQLTAGVAHEINNPIAVIQGNLDVLRDILGPAAAPVAPEIRLIHEQVHRIRLIVTKLLQFARPQDYVGYLEPVAPAPLIQDSLVLVGHLLKKGNIAIEQHFDSTRNVLCNRNELQQVLINLMVNAIQAMPDGGVLTLAAEDWDEADMPIG
;
A
#
# COMPACT_ATOMS: atom_id res chain seq x y z
N MET A 1 -2.55 -82.86 -7.71
CA MET A 1 -1.83 -81.60 -8.00
C MET A 1 -2.44 -80.51 -7.19
N PRO A 2 -1.69 -79.75 -6.40
CA PRO A 2 -2.22 -78.88 -5.37
C PRO A 2 -2.68 -77.58 -5.94
N GLY A 3 -3.72 -77.00 -5.28
CA GLY A 3 -4.45 -75.84 -5.67
C GLY A 3 -3.62 -74.52 -5.74
N LEU A 4 -3.77 -73.83 -6.84
CA LEU A 4 -3.31 -72.49 -7.02
C LEU A 4 -4.31 -71.53 -6.30
N GLY A 5 -3.84 -70.95 -5.20
CA GLY A 5 -4.58 -69.99 -4.44
C GLY A 5 -5.02 -68.80 -5.31
N ARG A 6 -6.30 -68.44 -5.19
CA ARG A 6 -6.82 -67.20 -5.72
C ARG A 6 -6.09 -66.05 -4.99
N VAL A 7 -5.19 -65.40 -5.69
CA VAL A 7 -4.68 -64.10 -5.30
C VAL A 7 -5.80 -63.07 -5.55
N GLU A 8 -6.44 -62.56 -4.51
CA GLU A 8 -7.35 -61.45 -4.64
C GLU A 8 -6.57 -60.24 -5.24
N PRO A 9 -7.07 -59.64 -6.32
CA PRO A 9 -6.40 -58.46 -6.87
C PRO A 9 -6.48 -57.32 -5.87
N PRO A 10 -5.37 -56.60 -5.60
CA PRO A 10 -5.37 -55.43 -4.74
C PRO A 10 -6.39 -54.42 -5.26
N SER A 11 -7.11 -53.76 -4.37
CA SER A 11 -8.12 -52.72 -4.64
C SER A 11 -7.60 -51.72 -5.68
N ARG A 12 -7.93 -51.94 -6.94
CA ARG A 12 -7.53 -51.12 -8.06
C ARG A 12 -8.34 -49.81 -7.95
N ARG A 13 -7.79 -48.78 -7.29
CA ARG A 13 -8.20 -47.40 -7.61
C ARG A 13 -8.06 -47.29 -9.13
N SER A 14 -9.19 -47.17 -9.82
CA SER A 14 -9.26 -47.11 -11.29
C SER A 14 -8.17 -46.19 -11.80
N PHE A 15 -7.40 -46.61 -12.79
CA PHE A 15 -6.35 -45.81 -13.44
C PHE A 15 -6.92 -44.46 -13.91
N ARG A 16 -8.23 -44.37 -14.18
CA ARG A 16 -8.99 -43.14 -14.39
C ARG A 16 -8.85 -42.14 -13.23
N VAL A 17 -8.98 -42.64 -11.98
CA VAL A 17 -8.86 -41.78 -10.78
C VAL A 17 -7.43 -41.27 -10.61
N ARG A 18 -6.43 -42.11 -10.92
CA ARG A 18 -5.02 -41.70 -10.84
C ARG A 18 -4.69 -40.64 -11.89
N LEU A 19 -5.21 -40.75 -13.10
CA LEU A 19 -4.96 -39.78 -14.18
C LEU A 19 -5.75 -38.50 -13.99
N LEU A 20 -7.00 -38.58 -13.51
CA LEU A 20 -7.76 -37.41 -13.09
C LEU A 20 -7.06 -36.68 -11.92
N LEU A 21 -6.55 -37.45 -10.94
CA LEU A 21 -5.75 -36.89 -9.87
C LEU A 21 -4.45 -36.27 -10.41
N LEU A 22 -3.77 -36.89 -11.34
CA LEU A 22 -2.52 -36.37 -11.91
C LEU A 22 -2.76 -35.10 -12.75
N ALA A 23 -3.91 -35.00 -13.42
CA ALA A 23 -4.30 -33.81 -14.19
C ALA A 23 -4.85 -32.68 -13.30
N LEU A 24 -5.66 -33.02 -12.29
CA LEU A 24 -6.37 -32.02 -11.45
C LEU A 24 -5.59 -31.65 -10.18
N LEU A 25 -4.71 -32.51 -9.65
CA LEU A 25 -3.97 -32.25 -8.43
C LEU A 25 -2.99 -31.07 -8.58
N PRO A 26 -2.20 -30.97 -9.67
CA PRO A 26 -1.38 -29.78 -9.89
C PRO A 26 -2.21 -28.52 -9.99
N LEU A 27 -3.35 -28.58 -10.70
CA LEU A 27 -4.25 -27.45 -10.85
C LEU A 27 -4.90 -27.07 -9.53
N GLY A 28 -5.33 -28.07 -8.73
CA GLY A 28 -5.92 -27.90 -7.40
C GLY A 28 -4.94 -27.42 -6.34
N VAL A 29 -3.63 -27.55 -6.55
CA VAL A 29 -2.59 -27.04 -5.64
C VAL A 29 -2.03 -25.70 -6.13
N VAL A 30 -1.66 -25.61 -7.40
CA VAL A 30 -1.00 -24.42 -7.96
C VAL A 30 -1.96 -23.25 -8.04
N LEU A 31 -3.22 -23.48 -8.44
CA LEU A 31 -4.21 -22.39 -8.54
C LEU A 31 -4.53 -21.73 -7.20
N PRO A 32 -4.88 -22.47 -6.12
CA PRO A 32 -5.07 -21.87 -4.80
C PRO A 32 -3.80 -21.23 -4.24
N LEU A 33 -2.63 -21.80 -4.49
CA LEU A 33 -1.36 -21.23 -4.07
C LEU A 33 -1.11 -19.89 -4.78
N LEU A 34 -1.34 -19.82 -6.08
CA LEU A 34 -1.22 -18.59 -6.86
C LEU A 34 -2.21 -17.52 -6.40
N LEU A 35 -3.44 -17.95 -6.06
CA LEU A 35 -4.48 -17.08 -5.52
C LEU A 35 -4.10 -16.56 -4.13
N ALA A 36 -3.51 -17.39 -3.28
CA ALA A 36 -2.99 -16.99 -1.97
C ALA A 36 -1.83 -15.98 -2.12
N VAL A 37 -0.89 -16.24 -3.02
CA VAL A 37 0.20 -15.30 -3.33
C VAL A 37 -0.35 -13.97 -3.85
N LEU A 38 -1.32 -14.02 -4.76
CA LEU A 38 -1.96 -12.81 -5.31
C LEU A 38 -2.72 -12.04 -4.24
N ALA A 39 -3.39 -12.72 -3.30
CA ALA A 39 -4.12 -12.11 -2.20
C ALA A 39 -3.15 -11.38 -1.24
N ILE A 40 -2.05 -12.03 -0.86
CA ILE A 40 -1.04 -11.47 0.04
C ILE A 40 -0.34 -10.28 -0.64
N TRP A 41 0.18 -10.50 -1.84
CA TRP A 41 0.90 -9.47 -2.60
C TRP A 41 0.00 -8.31 -3.00
N GLY A 42 -1.22 -8.61 -3.44
CA GLY A 42 -2.19 -7.60 -3.83
C GLY A 42 -2.62 -6.73 -2.65
N GLY A 43 -2.78 -7.31 -1.46
CA GLY A 43 -3.07 -6.58 -0.23
C GLY A 43 -1.96 -5.59 0.13
N ASP A 44 -0.73 -6.07 0.25
CA ASP A 44 0.43 -5.24 0.59
C ASP A 44 0.70 -4.15 -0.46
N TYR A 45 0.56 -4.49 -1.73
CA TYR A 45 0.73 -3.52 -2.82
C TYR A 45 -0.31 -2.42 -2.74
N PHE A 46 -1.57 -2.77 -2.49
CA PHE A 46 -2.67 -1.83 -2.39
C PHE A 46 -2.49 -0.88 -1.20
N ASP A 47 -2.10 -1.40 -0.03
CA ASP A 47 -1.85 -0.60 1.16
C ASP A 47 -0.67 0.37 0.97
N ARG A 48 0.40 -0.06 0.30
CA ARG A 48 1.51 0.83 -0.08
C ARG A 48 1.07 1.92 -1.06
N LEU A 49 0.19 1.59 -1.99
CA LEU A 49 -0.35 2.55 -2.96
C LEU A 49 -1.18 3.61 -2.26
N LEU A 50 -2.05 3.23 -1.32
CA LEU A 50 -2.84 4.17 -0.52
C LEU A 50 -1.96 5.07 0.35
N THR A 51 -0.95 4.49 1.01
CA THR A 51 0.00 5.26 1.84
C THR A 51 0.81 6.23 0.98
N THR A 52 1.22 5.82 -0.22
CA THR A 52 1.93 6.70 -1.16
C THR A 52 1.02 7.83 -1.64
N LYS A 53 -0.23 7.50 -1.96
CA LYS A 53 -1.22 8.50 -2.37
C LYS A 53 -1.41 9.54 -1.26
N VAL A 54 -1.73 9.13 -0.03
CA VAL A 54 -1.97 10.08 1.05
C VAL A 54 -0.73 10.91 1.40
N ARG A 55 0.46 10.37 1.24
CA ARG A 55 1.72 11.13 1.35
C ARG A 55 1.83 12.23 0.30
N THR A 56 1.51 11.90 -0.95
CA THR A 56 1.48 12.89 -2.04
C THR A 56 0.41 13.94 -1.79
N ASP A 57 -0.77 13.50 -1.34
CA ASP A 57 -1.89 14.38 -0.99
C ASP A 57 -1.47 15.38 0.11
N LEU A 58 -0.73 14.91 1.14
CA LEU A 58 -0.19 15.77 2.19
C LEU A 58 0.83 16.79 1.65
N ALA A 59 1.74 16.35 0.77
CA ALA A 59 2.70 17.27 0.15
C ALA A 59 2.02 18.37 -0.67
N VAL A 60 0.92 18.04 -1.37
CA VAL A 60 0.09 19.03 -2.08
C VAL A 60 -0.57 20.00 -1.09
N ALA A 61 -1.11 19.48 0.02
CA ALA A 61 -1.72 20.30 1.06
C ALA A 61 -0.71 21.25 1.70
N HIS A 62 0.49 20.74 2.02
CA HIS A 62 1.60 21.50 2.54
C HIS A 62 1.99 22.64 1.59
N GLY A 63 2.22 22.33 0.33
CA GLY A 63 2.56 23.35 -0.67
C GLY A 63 1.44 24.38 -0.91
N TYR A 64 0.18 24.03 -0.67
CA TYR A 64 -0.90 25.03 -0.67
C TYR A 64 -0.86 25.89 0.59
N PHE A 65 -0.63 25.28 1.76
CA PHE A 65 -0.49 26.00 3.02
C PHE A 65 0.65 27.03 2.95
N GLU A 66 1.82 26.61 2.47
CA GLU A 66 2.98 27.50 2.25
C GLU A 66 2.64 28.65 1.29
N ARG A 67 1.99 28.36 0.15
CA ARG A 67 1.57 29.42 -0.78
C ARG A 67 0.64 30.44 -0.16
N VAL A 68 -0.25 30.02 0.74
CA VAL A 68 -1.13 30.95 1.45
C VAL A 68 -0.32 31.76 2.45
N THR A 69 0.62 31.16 3.15
CA THR A 69 1.56 31.84 4.05
C THR A 69 2.39 32.87 3.29
N ASP A 70 2.96 32.52 2.15
CA ASP A 70 3.73 33.41 1.28
C ASP A 70 2.86 34.55 0.72
N ALA A 71 1.62 34.28 0.37
CA ALA A 71 0.69 35.29 -0.11
C ALA A 71 0.36 36.32 0.97
N VAL A 72 0.20 35.89 2.22
CA VAL A 72 0.04 36.79 3.37
C VAL A 72 1.29 37.65 3.53
N GLY A 73 2.47 37.03 3.49
CA GLY A 73 3.76 37.70 3.55
C GLY A 73 3.92 38.77 2.47
N SER A 74 3.73 38.35 1.23
CA SER A 74 3.83 39.25 0.06
C SER A 74 2.85 40.43 0.12
N SER A 75 1.65 40.19 0.66
CA SER A 75 0.64 41.24 0.83
C SER A 75 1.07 42.30 1.87
N VAL A 76 1.60 41.84 3.01
CA VAL A 76 2.09 42.72 4.07
C VAL A 76 3.34 43.47 3.62
N GLU A 77 4.32 42.74 3.07
CA GLU A 77 5.57 43.33 2.58
C GLU A 77 5.32 44.31 1.42
N GLY A 78 4.48 43.93 0.46
CA GLY A 78 4.12 44.75 -0.67
C GLY A 78 3.46 46.09 -0.23
N LEU A 79 2.60 46.03 0.79
CA LEU A 79 2.03 47.27 1.35
C LEU A 79 3.07 48.07 2.17
N ALA A 80 3.91 47.38 2.96
CA ALA A 80 4.96 48.02 3.75
C ALA A 80 5.91 48.87 2.86
N ASN A 81 6.23 48.36 1.68
CA ASN A 81 7.09 49.00 0.69
C ASN A 81 6.32 49.92 -0.29
N SER A 82 5.01 50.06 -0.13
CA SER A 82 4.19 50.84 -1.06
C SER A 82 4.28 52.35 -0.85
N ALA A 83 4.33 53.09 -1.96
CA ALA A 83 4.24 54.53 -1.93
C ALA A 83 2.90 55.05 -1.32
N ARG A 84 1.85 54.21 -1.31
CA ARG A 84 0.56 54.53 -0.70
C ARG A 84 0.69 54.65 0.82
N LEU A 85 1.33 53.67 1.46
CA LEU A 85 1.56 53.69 2.91
C LEU A 85 2.53 54.83 3.30
N GLY A 86 3.62 55.00 2.53
CA GLY A 86 4.54 56.11 2.74
C GLY A 86 3.85 57.47 2.72
N ARG A 87 2.98 57.72 1.74
CA ARG A 87 2.19 58.95 1.67
C ARG A 87 1.21 59.11 2.84
N ALA A 88 0.60 58.03 3.30
CA ALA A 88 -0.31 58.09 4.45
C ALA A 88 0.44 58.42 5.75
N LEU A 89 1.67 57.93 5.92
CA LEU A 89 2.51 58.16 7.10
C LEU A 89 3.09 59.59 7.18
N VAL A 90 3.30 60.25 6.05
CA VAL A 90 3.81 61.64 5.99
C VAL A 90 2.70 62.67 6.12
N GLN A 91 1.44 62.29 6.16
CA GLN A 91 0.32 63.20 6.36
C GLN A 91 0.41 63.97 7.71
N PRO A 92 -0.18 65.16 7.80
CA PRO A 92 -0.31 65.91 9.09
C PRO A 92 -0.96 65.05 10.17
N ALA A 93 -0.55 65.24 11.43
CA ALA A 93 -0.93 64.38 12.55
C ALA A 93 -2.44 64.18 12.72
N ASP A 94 -3.22 65.24 12.40
CA ASP A 94 -4.69 65.22 12.43
C ASP A 94 -5.35 64.28 11.40
N ARG A 95 -4.71 64.04 10.26
CA ARG A 95 -5.23 63.21 9.16
C ARG A 95 -4.53 61.88 9.05
N ARG A 96 -3.31 61.76 9.59
CA ARG A 96 -2.47 60.55 9.46
C ARG A 96 -3.16 59.30 9.95
N ALA A 97 -3.72 59.33 11.15
CA ALA A 97 -4.37 58.15 11.73
C ALA A 97 -5.55 57.69 10.88
N GLY A 98 -6.37 58.61 10.38
CA GLY A 98 -7.49 58.29 9.50
C GLY A 98 -7.05 57.71 8.15
N ALA A 99 -6.06 58.34 7.49
CA ALA A 99 -5.55 57.91 6.21
C ALA A 99 -4.90 56.50 6.26
N ILE A 100 -4.16 56.24 7.36
CA ILE A 100 -3.59 54.90 7.60
C ILE A 100 -4.73 53.90 7.82
N ALA A 101 -5.70 54.19 8.68
CA ALA A 101 -6.80 53.28 8.99
C ALA A 101 -7.62 52.93 7.74
N GLU A 102 -7.94 53.93 6.90
CA GLU A 102 -8.68 53.72 5.65
C GLU A 102 -7.89 52.83 4.66
N LEU A 103 -6.60 53.14 4.46
CA LEU A 103 -5.74 52.34 3.59
C LEU A 103 -5.60 50.89 4.08
N LEU A 104 -5.37 50.70 5.38
CA LEU A 104 -5.24 49.39 5.96
C LEU A 104 -6.55 48.59 5.87
N ALA A 105 -7.69 49.23 6.06
CA ALA A 105 -9.00 48.62 5.93
C ALA A 105 -9.27 48.17 4.47
N GLU A 106 -8.97 49.05 3.49
CA GLU A 106 -9.10 48.73 2.07
C GLU A 106 -8.24 47.51 1.71
N VAL A 107 -6.95 47.52 2.03
CA VAL A 107 -6.03 46.44 1.70
C VAL A 107 -6.38 45.17 2.46
N ARG A 108 -6.73 45.25 3.73
CA ARG A 108 -7.18 44.13 4.55
C ARG A 108 -8.33 43.37 3.88
N LEU A 109 -9.34 44.11 3.41
CA LEU A 109 -10.49 43.53 2.71
C LEU A 109 -10.08 42.95 1.35
N GLY A 110 -9.30 43.68 0.56
CA GLY A 110 -8.87 43.30 -0.78
C GLY A 110 -7.97 42.05 -0.76
N GLN A 111 -7.10 41.93 0.22
CA GLN A 111 -6.17 40.80 0.38
C GLN A 111 -6.71 39.70 1.31
N ARG A 112 -7.95 39.83 1.80
CA ARG A 112 -8.60 38.87 2.71
C ARG A 112 -7.80 38.58 3.97
N LEU A 113 -7.12 39.62 4.51
CA LEU A 113 -6.45 39.52 5.79
C LEU A 113 -7.49 39.71 6.91
N ASP A 114 -7.31 39.02 8.01
CA ASP A 114 -8.18 39.18 9.17
C ASP A 114 -7.80 40.42 9.98
N PHE A 115 -6.50 40.72 10.04
CA PHE A 115 -6.03 41.98 10.59
C PHE A 115 -4.86 42.54 9.78
N LEU A 116 -4.70 43.84 9.86
CA LEU A 116 -3.58 44.58 9.29
C LEU A 116 -3.42 45.88 10.09
N ARG A 117 -2.27 46.05 10.69
CA ARG A 117 -2.03 47.24 11.53
C ARG A 117 -0.60 47.75 11.38
N PHE A 118 -0.45 49.05 11.56
CA PHE A 118 0.85 49.69 11.62
C PHE A 118 1.24 49.91 13.10
N LEU A 119 2.43 49.48 13.45
CA LEU A 119 3.06 49.70 14.75
C LEU A 119 4.21 50.67 14.57
N ASP A 120 4.19 51.77 15.31
CA ASP A 120 5.35 52.67 15.40
C ASP A 120 6.55 51.95 16.05
N VAL A 121 7.74 52.52 15.95
CA VAL A 121 8.98 51.89 16.43
C VAL A 121 8.90 51.56 17.92
N ASP A 122 8.33 52.43 18.75
CA ASP A 122 8.24 52.22 20.19
C ASP A 122 7.31 51.06 20.54
N ARG A 123 6.17 50.97 19.86
CA ARG A 123 5.21 49.87 20.02
C ARG A 123 5.76 48.56 19.48
N SER A 124 6.45 48.62 18.34
CA SER A 124 7.12 47.47 17.75
C SER A 124 8.17 46.87 18.69
N ASN A 125 9.01 47.73 19.29
CA ASN A 125 10.04 47.30 20.25
C ASN A 125 9.44 46.64 21.51
N ARG A 126 8.29 47.15 21.99
CA ARG A 126 7.62 46.55 23.17
C ARG A 126 7.08 45.15 22.92
N VAL A 127 6.62 44.88 21.72
CA VAL A 127 6.04 43.56 21.35
C VAL A 127 7.02 42.61 20.67
N ALA A 128 8.19 43.10 20.26
CA ALA A 128 9.21 42.33 19.56
C ALA A 128 9.79 41.16 20.39
N ALA A 129 9.72 41.27 21.73
CA ALA A 129 10.16 40.20 22.62
C ALA A 129 9.28 38.94 22.48
N ASP A 130 7.97 39.14 22.22
CA ASP A 130 6.97 38.06 22.13
C ASP A 130 6.84 37.51 20.70
N TRP A 131 7.30 38.29 19.70
CA TRP A 131 7.06 37.97 18.29
C TRP A 131 8.33 38.02 17.43
N PRO A 132 8.94 36.87 17.13
CA PRO A 132 10.11 36.80 16.25
C PRO A 132 9.91 37.41 14.87
N VAL A 133 8.69 37.38 14.32
CA VAL A 133 8.38 38.03 13.02
C VAL A 133 8.52 39.55 13.12
N ILE A 134 8.07 40.18 14.22
CA ILE A 134 8.22 41.63 14.46
C ILE A 134 9.69 41.99 14.71
N LYS A 135 10.40 41.13 15.47
CA LYS A 135 11.84 41.29 15.71
C LYS A 135 12.64 41.27 14.41
N ALA A 136 12.32 40.33 13.53
CA ALA A 136 12.93 40.21 12.20
C ALA A 136 12.63 41.45 11.34
N ALA A 137 11.37 41.91 11.35
CA ALA A 137 10.97 43.12 10.63
C ALA A 137 11.71 44.38 11.13
N LEU A 138 11.90 44.55 12.42
CA LEU A 138 12.72 45.61 12.98
C LEU A 138 14.18 45.55 12.51
N ALA A 139 14.71 44.35 12.32
CA ALA A 139 16.04 44.13 11.73
C ALA A 139 16.05 44.31 10.19
N GLY A 140 14.92 44.60 9.57
CA GLY A 140 14.79 44.84 8.14
C GLY A 140 14.47 43.63 7.29
N VAL A 141 14.15 42.51 7.92
CA VAL A 141 13.81 41.24 7.23
C VAL A 141 12.31 41.01 7.40
N ALA A 142 11.57 41.05 6.29
CA ALA A 142 10.17 40.65 6.31
C ALA A 142 10.09 39.12 6.62
N ARG A 143 9.20 38.77 7.52
CA ARG A 143 9.02 37.37 7.94
C ARG A 143 7.54 37.05 8.09
N THR A 144 7.18 35.85 7.68
CA THR A 144 5.84 35.30 7.83
C THR A 144 5.93 33.92 8.43
N GLU A 145 5.20 33.68 9.50
CA GLU A 145 5.22 32.41 10.23
C GLU A 145 3.82 32.05 10.71
N THR A 146 3.67 30.80 11.06
CA THR A 146 2.46 30.32 11.73
C THR A 146 2.66 30.41 13.23
N GLU A 147 1.77 31.10 13.92
CA GLU A 147 1.92 31.46 15.33
C GLU A 147 0.65 31.16 16.12
N ILE A 148 0.80 30.93 17.42
CA ILE A 148 -0.33 30.85 18.35
C ILE A 148 -0.55 32.21 19.01
N PHE A 149 -1.75 32.72 18.88
CA PHE A 149 -2.20 33.91 19.59
C PHE A 149 -3.09 33.51 20.76
N SER A 150 -2.79 34.01 21.94
CA SER A 150 -3.69 33.87 23.10
C SER A 150 -4.99 34.67 22.90
N ALA A 151 -6.03 34.28 23.62
CA ALA A 151 -7.31 35.02 23.60
C ALA A 151 -7.15 36.49 23.95
N ALA A 152 -6.20 36.84 24.81
CA ALA A 152 -5.91 38.25 25.18
C ALA A 152 -5.30 39.01 24.00
N GLN A 153 -4.33 38.44 23.30
CA GLN A 153 -3.69 39.02 22.12
C GLN A 153 -4.70 39.20 20.98
N LEU A 154 -5.56 38.18 20.73
CA LEU A 154 -6.63 38.30 19.73
C LEU A 154 -7.60 39.44 20.04
N ARG A 155 -8.03 39.58 21.31
CA ARG A 155 -8.90 40.69 21.72
C ARG A 155 -8.27 42.06 21.57
N GLN A 156 -6.94 42.16 21.74
CA GLN A 156 -6.21 43.39 21.52
C GLN A 156 -6.14 43.80 20.05
N ILE A 157 -6.19 42.84 19.15
CA ILE A 157 -6.22 43.06 17.70
C ILE A 157 -7.66 43.40 17.28
N ASP A 158 -8.56 42.46 17.48
CA ASP A 158 -9.99 42.60 17.19
C ASP A 158 -10.76 41.57 18.05
N PRO A 159 -11.75 42.01 18.87
CA PRO A 159 -12.58 41.11 19.67
C PRO A 159 -13.27 40.00 18.83
N VAL A 160 -13.61 40.28 17.56
CA VAL A 160 -14.23 39.30 16.63
C VAL A 160 -13.30 38.13 16.34
N LEU A 161 -11.99 38.38 16.29
CA LEU A 161 -11.02 37.30 16.09
C LEU A 161 -10.97 36.34 17.29
N ALA A 162 -11.03 36.88 18.50
CA ALA A 162 -11.07 36.07 19.71
C ALA A 162 -12.35 35.26 19.80
N GLU A 163 -13.48 35.79 19.40
CA GLU A 163 -14.76 35.09 19.36
C GLU A 163 -14.72 33.97 18.27
N ARG A 164 -14.17 34.27 17.10
CA ARG A 164 -14.00 33.28 16.04
C ARG A 164 -13.04 32.16 16.45
N ALA A 165 -11.98 32.46 17.19
CA ALA A 165 -11.03 31.48 17.67
C ALA A 165 -11.64 30.51 18.70
N LEU A 166 -12.58 31.02 19.51
CA LEU A 166 -13.19 30.26 20.59
C LEU A 166 -13.86 28.99 20.08
N THR A 167 -13.35 27.85 20.49
CA THR A 167 -13.78 26.53 20.00
C THR A 167 -14.13 25.62 21.17
N PRO A 168 -15.41 25.27 21.36
CA PRO A 168 -15.82 24.29 22.35
C PRO A 168 -15.18 22.93 22.05
N LEU A 169 -14.64 22.28 23.08
CA LEU A 169 -14.05 20.96 22.92
C LEU A 169 -15.16 19.91 22.95
N ILE A 170 -15.08 19.00 21.99
CA ILE A 170 -16.00 17.87 21.87
C ILE A 170 -15.29 16.63 22.34
N ALA A 171 -15.93 15.87 23.26
CA ALA A 171 -15.40 14.59 23.71
C ALA A 171 -15.10 13.68 22.51
N THR A 172 -13.86 13.26 22.38
CA THR A 172 -13.38 12.48 21.24
C THR A 172 -12.81 11.15 21.73
N ALA A 173 -13.30 10.07 21.19
CA ALA A 173 -12.80 8.74 21.49
C ALA A 173 -11.28 8.63 21.17
N ASN A 174 -10.54 7.94 22.01
CA ASN A 174 -9.10 7.70 21.86
C ASN A 174 -8.20 8.96 21.93
N ALA A 175 -8.74 10.15 22.22
CA ALA A 175 -7.94 11.33 22.50
C ALA A 175 -7.27 11.22 23.87
N GLN A 176 -6.14 11.92 24.05
CA GLN A 176 -5.54 12.05 25.38
C GLN A 176 -6.52 12.69 26.36
N PRO A 177 -6.55 12.25 27.65
CA PRO A 177 -7.37 12.91 28.66
C PRO A 177 -7.05 14.42 28.75
N ASP A 178 -8.07 15.25 28.77
CA ASP A 178 -7.94 16.71 28.90
C ASP A 178 -9.07 17.25 29.75
N GLN A 179 -8.76 18.20 30.61
CA GLN A 179 -9.74 18.86 31.48
C GLN A 179 -10.29 20.16 30.88
N ARG A 180 -9.67 20.64 29.78
CA ARG A 180 -10.14 21.85 29.10
C ARG A 180 -11.51 21.59 28.47
N GLN A 181 -12.37 22.57 28.53
CA GLN A 181 -13.68 22.56 27.86
C GLN A 181 -13.68 23.42 26.60
N MET A 182 -12.71 24.28 26.46
CA MET A 182 -12.62 25.27 25.40
C MET A 182 -11.18 25.40 24.93
N GLU A 183 -10.98 25.58 23.64
CA GLU A 183 -9.77 26.13 23.06
C GLU A 183 -10.06 27.60 22.68
N ASP A 184 -9.33 28.52 23.26
CA ASP A 184 -9.52 29.96 23.08
C ASP A 184 -8.35 30.65 22.38
N ARG A 185 -7.30 29.89 22.06
CA ARG A 185 -6.15 30.40 21.31
C ARG A 185 -6.45 30.36 19.81
N GLY A 186 -5.78 31.23 19.07
CA GLY A 186 -5.87 31.30 17.61
C GLY A 186 -4.60 30.79 16.95
N LEU A 187 -4.77 29.93 15.93
CA LEU A 187 -3.72 29.57 14.99
C LEU A 187 -3.72 30.65 13.88
N MET A 188 -2.62 31.37 13.75
CA MET A 188 -2.55 32.56 12.89
C MET A 188 -1.37 32.44 11.92
N VAL A 189 -1.60 32.73 10.65
CA VAL A 189 -0.51 33.09 9.74
C VAL A 189 -0.18 34.56 10.03
N HIS A 190 0.98 34.79 10.59
CA HIS A 190 1.43 36.10 11.08
C HIS A 190 2.60 36.61 10.24
N SER A 191 2.47 37.77 9.68
CA SER A 191 3.48 38.44 8.87
C SER A 191 3.82 39.82 9.40
N ALA A 192 5.08 40.18 9.33
CA ALA A 192 5.55 41.51 9.64
C ALA A 192 6.64 41.98 8.67
N ALA A 193 6.59 43.27 8.31
CA ALA A 193 7.56 43.88 7.42
C ALA A 193 7.91 45.28 7.91
N ALA A 194 9.18 45.67 7.74
CA ALA A 194 9.65 47.00 8.07
C ALA A 194 9.03 48.04 7.14
N VAL A 195 8.58 49.14 7.72
CA VAL A 195 8.16 50.34 6.97
C VAL A 195 9.23 51.40 7.11
N ARG A 196 9.77 51.84 5.98
CA ARG A 196 10.84 52.83 5.93
C ARG A 196 10.40 54.09 5.17
N ASP A 197 11.03 55.20 5.50
CA ASP A 197 10.88 56.41 4.71
C ASP A 197 11.73 56.39 3.43
N ALA A 198 11.70 57.47 2.66
CA ALA A 198 12.46 57.60 1.41
C ALA A 198 13.98 57.62 1.66
N ASP A 199 14.41 57.97 2.86
CA ASP A 199 15.83 58.03 3.27
C ASP A 199 16.30 56.71 3.90
N GLY A 200 15.41 55.71 4.01
CA GLY A 200 15.71 54.38 4.56
C GLY A 200 15.54 54.29 6.09
N HIS A 201 15.12 55.32 6.79
CA HIS A 201 14.89 55.29 8.23
C HIS A 201 13.66 54.45 8.55
N LEU A 202 13.75 53.64 9.60
CA LEU A 202 12.65 52.84 10.07
C LEU A 202 11.56 53.69 10.70
N LEU A 203 10.37 53.67 10.12
CA LEU A 203 9.17 54.35 10.64
C LEU A 203 8.37 53.47 11.59
N GLY A 204 8.48 52.14 11.43
CA GLY A 204 7.76 51.15 12.21
C GLY A 204 7.66 49.84 11.49
N VAL A 205 6.75 49.02 11.91
CA VAL A 205 6.47 47.68 11.35
C VAL A 205 5.01 47.62 10.92
N LEU A 206 4.78 47.16 9.71
CA LEU A 206 3.48 46.72 9.26
C LEU A 206 3.30 45.27 9.62
N GLU A 207 2.27 44.97 10.36
CA GLU A 207 1.95 43.64 10.83
C GLU A 207 0.56 43.25 10.31
N GLY A 208 0.40 42.00 9.88
CA GLY A 208 -0.88 41.50 9.42
C GLY A 208 -0.95 39.97 9.46
N GLY A 209 -2.15 39.46 9.30
CA GLY A 209 -2.31 38.00 9.33
C GLY A 209 -3.71 37.50 9.04
N VAL A 210 -3.80 36.18 9.01
CA VAL A 210 -5.04 35.45 8.76
C VAL A 210 -5.22 34.40 9.86
N LEU A 211 -6.36 34.48 10.55
CA LEU A 211 -6.76 33.49 11.56
C LEU A 211 -7.26 32.22 10.86
N LEU A 212 -6.64 31.12 11.17
CA LEU A 212 -6.97 29.82 10.58
C LEU A 212 -8.12 29.12 11.31
N ASN A 213 -8.39 29.47 12.59
CA ASN A 213 -9.54 28.94 13.31
C ASN A 213 -10.84 29.22 12.55
N LYS A 214 -11.62 28.18 12.31
CA LYS A 214 -12.90 28.27 11.57
C LYS A 214 -12.78 28.93 10.19
N ASN A 215 -11.58 28.97 9.61
CA ASN A 215 -11.40 29.44 8.24
C ASN A 215 -11.84 28.31 7.25
N LEU A 216 -13.15 28.23 7.06
CA LEU A 216 -13.77 27.18 6.26
C LEU A 216 -13.42 27.32 4.76
N ALA A 217 -13.31 28.57 4.29
CA ALA A 217 -12.96 28.83 2.89
C ALA A 217 -11.55 28.32 2.57
N PHE A 218 -10.61 28.48 3.48
CA PHE A 218 -9.25 27.94 3.35
C PHE A 218 -9.28 26.41 3.28
N ILE A 219 -9.95 25.76 4.24
CA ILE A 219 -9.93 24.31 4.35
C ILE A 219 -10.69 23.64 3.20
N ASP A 220 -11.79 24.23 2.75
CA ASP A 220 -12.55 23.73 1.60
C ASP A 220 -11.72 23.85 0.32
N ARG A 221 -11.05 24.99 0.12
CA ARG A 221 -10.18 25.18 -1.04
C ARG A 221 -8.99 24.25 -1.04
N LEU A 222 -8.38 24.03 0.13
CA LEU A 222 -7.30 23.05 0.30
C LEU A 222 -7.80 21.65 -0.07
N ASN A 223 -8.97 21.27 0.44
CA ASN A 223 -9.58 19.98 0.13
C ASN A 223 -9.86 19.82 -1.37
N ASP A 224 -10.38 20.84 -2.02
CA ASP A 224 -10.67 20.82 -3.48
C ASP A 224 -9.41 20.69 -4.33
N ILE A 225 -8.27 21.21 -3.85
CA ILE A 225 -6.98 21.09 -4.52
C ILE A 225 -6.40 19.70 -4.34
N VAL A 226 -6.47 19.15 -3.13
CA VAL A 226 -5.96 17.83 -2.80
C VAL A 226 -6.83 16.72 -3.39
N TYR A 227 -8.15 16.90 -3.34
CA TYR A 227 -9.15 15.95 -3.78
C TYR A 227 -10.11 16.55 -4.80
N PRO A 228 -9.62 16.89 -5.99
CA PRO A 228 -10.49 17.39 -7.05
C PRO A 228 -11.52 16.31 -7.45
N ALA A 229 -12.60 16.74 -8.07
CA ALA A 229 -13.67 15.84 -8.51
C ALA A 229 -13.12 14.69 -9.35
N GLY A 230 -13.42 13.47 -8.98
CA GLY A 230 -12.94 12.26 -9.63
C GLY A 230 -11.58 11.74 -9.15
N ALA A 231 -10.92 12.41 -8.20
CA ALA A 231 -9.64 11.95 -7.65
C ALA A 231 -9.78 10.72 -6.73
N LEU A 232 -10.96 10.48 -6.21
CA LEU A 232 -11.29 9.38 -5.31
C LEU A 232 -12.40 8.50 -5.90
N PRO A 233 -12.46 7.20 -5.53
CA PRO A 233 -13.57 6.33 -5.90
C PRO A 233 -14.92 6.86 -5.42
N VAL A 234 -15.98 6.46 -6.13
CA VAL A 234 -17.36 6.80 -5.75
C VAL A 234 -17.64 6.35 -4.31
N GLY A 235 -18.18 7.26 -3.51
CA GLY A 235 -18.46 7.03 -2.10
C GLY A 235 -17.29 7.34 -1.16
N SER A 236 -16.08 7.58 -1.65
CA SER A 236 -14.98 8.11 -0.83
C SER A 236 -15.00 9.64 -0.86
N ALA A 237 -14.82 10.23 0.32
CA ALA A 237 -14.70 11.67 0.48
C ALA A 237 -13.31 12.01 1.03
N GLY A 238 -12.67 12.98 0.38
CA GLY A 238 -11.44 13.58 0.88
C GLY A 238 -11.72 14.55 2.00
N THR A 239 -10.82 14.61 2.96
CA THR A 239 -10.93 15.48 4.11
C THR A 239 -9.59 16.16 4.39
N ALA A 240 -9.69 17.40 4.86
CA ALA A 240 -8.57 18.20 5.29
C ALA A 240 -8.87 18.87 6.63
N THR A 241 -7.84 19.06 7.45
CA THR A 241 -8.00 19.66 8.77
C THR A 241 -6.74 20.41 9.18
N LEU A 242 -6.94 21.53 9.84
CA LEU A 242 -5.92 22.20 10.66
C LEU A 242 -6.21 21.95 12.14
N PHE A 243 -5.18 21.58 12.85
CA PHE A 243 -5.21 21.42 14.30
C PHE A 243 -4.38 22.50 14.97
N LEU A 244 -4.88 23.01 16.07
CA LEU A 244 -4.12 23.80 17.04
C LEU A 244 -3.79 22.88 18.24
N GLY A 245 -2.51 22.56 18.38
CA GLY A 245 -2.17 21.41 19.18
C GLY A 245 -2.86 20.17 18.61
N ASP A 246 -3.65 19.53 19.43
CA ASP A 246 -4.44 18.35 19.08
C ASP A 246 -5.93 18.64 18.78
N VAL A 247 -6.34 19.91 18.89
CA VAL A 247 -7.72 20.37 18.70
C VAL A 247 -7.97 20.75 17.25
N ARG A 248 -9.02 20.20 16.66
CA ARG A 248 -9.44 20.48 15.28
C ARG A 248 -10.09 21.87 15.21
N VAL A 249 -9.38 22.85 14.63
CA VAL A 249 -9.84 24.25 14.58
C VAL A 249 -10.44 24.66 13.24
N ALA A 250 -10.06 23.99 12.15
CA ALA A 250 -10.70 24.13 10.84
C ALA A 250 -10.72 22.79 10.13
N THR A 251 -11.89 22.38 9.60
CA THR A 251 -12.06 21.06 8.99
C THR A 251 -13.27 21.02 8.06
N ASN A 252 -13.23 20.12 7.08
CA ASN A 252 -14.39 19.68 6.32
C ASN A 252 -14.90 18.30 6.77
N VAL A 253 -14.24 17.62 7.73
CA VAL A 253 -14.77 16.41 8.36
C VAL A 253 -16.10 16.74 9.03
N ARG A 254 -17.09 15.83 8.89
CA ARG A 254 -18.44 16.01 9.44
C ARG A 254 -18.69 15.09 10.64
N LEU A 255 -19.47 15.60 11.58
CA LEU A 255 -20.10 14.81 12.65
C LEU A 255 -21.31 14.04 12.10
N PHE A 256 -21.79 13.03 12.83
CA PHE A 256 -23.02 12.30 12.48
C PHE A 256 -24.26 13.21 12.29
N GLU A 257 -24.33 14.29 13.03
CA GLU A 257 -25.43 15.27 13.00
C GLU A 257 -25.31 16.28 11.84
N GLY A 258 -24.34 16.10 10.94
CA GLY A 258 -24.16 16.93 9.75
C GLY A 258 -23.31 18.19 9.94
N GLY A 259 -22.99 18.58 11.18
CA GLY A 259 -22.07 19.67 11.49
C GLY A 259 -20.61 19.32 11.17
N ARG A 260 -19.73 20.34 11.06
CA ARG A 260 -18.29 20.11 10.95
C ARG A 260 -17.73 19.68 12.31
N ALA A 261 -16.75 18.79 12.30
CA ALA A 261 -16.16 18.20 13.49
C ALA A 261 -15.14 19.15 14.20
N ILE A 262 -15.41 20.44 14.19
CA ILE A 262 -14.60 21.46 14.86
C ILE A 262 -14.70 21.22 16.38
N GLY A 263 -13.57 21.28 17.08
CA GLY A 263 -13.47 21.05 18.53
C GLY A 263 -13.25 19.58 18.91
N THR A 264 -13.31 18.65 17.96
CA THR A 264 -12.85 17.28 18.22
C THR A 264 -11.33 17.23 18.27
N ARG A 265 -10.79 16.20 18.92
CA ARG A 265 -9.36 16.06 19.15
C ARG A 265 -8.80 14.85 18.40
N VAL A 266 -7.52 14.90 18.10
CA VAL A 266 -6.84 13.78 17.48
C VAL A 266 -6.66 12.65 18.49
N SER A 267 -6.47 11.42 18.01
CA SER A 267 -6.17 10.26 18.88
C SER A 267 -4.82 10.42 19.59
N ALA A 268 -4.69 9.84 20.78
CA ALA A 268 -3.46 9.86 21.55
C ALA A 268 -2.24 9.34 20.77
N ALA A 269 -2.45 8.36 19.88
CA ALA A 269 -1.40 7.78 19.06
C ALA A 269 -0.87 8.77 18.01
N VAL A 270 -1.76 9.48 17.32
CA VAL A 270 -1.36 10.51 16.35
C VAL A 270 -0.73 11.70 17.08
N HIS A 271 -1.28 12.09 18.25
CA HIS A 271 -0.69 13.13 19.09
C HIS A 271 0.77 12.83 19.42
N ALA A 272 1.03 11.64 19.95
CA ALA A 272 2.39 11.23 20.34
C ALA A 272 3.34 11.24 19.13
N ALA A 273 2.93 10.67 18.01
CA ALA A 273 3.78 10.60 16.82
C ALA A 273 4.08 11.99 16.22
N VAL A 274 3.07 12.86 16.16
CA VAL A 274 3.21 14.12 15.40
C VAL A 274 3.65 15.27 16.32
N LEU A 275 3.02 15.43 17.49
CA LEU A 275 3.33 16.55 18.38
C LEU A 275 4.50 16.23 19.33
N ASP A 276 4.57 15.02 19.89
CA ASP A 276 5.63 14.70 20.83
C ASP A 276 6.93 14.30 20.12
N GLU A 277 6.84 13.44 19.08
CA GLU A 277 8.01 12.93 18.35
C GLU A 277 8.35 13.75 17.09
N GLY A 278 7.44 14.55 16.56
CA GLY A 278 7.66 15.36 15.36
C GLY A 278 7.70 14.56 14.05
N ARG A 279 7.16 13.35 14.06
CA ARG A 279 7.12 12.48 12.86
C ARG A 279 5.83 12.68 12.07
N THR A 280 5.93 12.65 10.78
CA THR A 280 4.75 12.53 9.91
C THR A 280 4.05 11.20 10.17
N TRP A 281 2.77 11.23 10.48
CA TRP A 281 1.91 10.06 10.56
C TRP A 281 1.38 9.71 9.18
N LEU A 282 1.54 8.46 8.76
CA LEU A 282 1.08 7.96 7.46
C LEU A 282 0.49 6.56 7.64
N ASP A 283 -0.75 6.50 8.08
CA ASP A 283 -1.43 5.24 8.34
C ASP A 283 -2.95 5.46 8.42
N ARG A 284 -3.69 4.37 8.59
CA ARG A 284 -5.11 4.46 8.90
C ARG A 284 -5.31 5.08 10.28
N ALA A 285 -6.25 6.01 10.36
CA ALA A 285 -6.68 6.61 11.61
C ALA A 285 -8.20 6.61 11.70
N PHE A 286 -8.71 6.39 12.91
CA PHE A 286 -10.14 6.57 13.18
C PHE A 286 -10.40 8.07 13.37
N VAL A 287 -11.13 8.66 12.43
CA VAL A 287 -11.41 10.10 12.40
C VAL A 287 -12.89 10.30 12.64
N VAL A 288 -13.22 10.78 13.84
CA VAL A 288 -14.57 11.08 14.31
C VAL A 288 -15.47 9.86 14.34
N ASN A 289 -15.82 9.28 13.21
CA ASN A 289 -16.85 8.26 13.07
C ASN A 289 -16.48 7.14 12.09
N ASP A 290 -15.34 7.24 11.41
CA ASP A 290 -14.96 6.28 10.39
C ASP A 290 -13.44 6.12 10.27
N TRP A 291 -13.01 5.11 9.52
CA TRP A 291 -11.61 4.87 9.22
C TRP A 291 -11.20 5.62 7.96
N TYR A 292 -10.11 6.35 8.07
CA TYR A 292 -9.51 7.09 6.97
C TYR A 292 -8.06 6.65 6.75
N VAL A 293 -7.64 6.60 5.51
CA VAL A 293 -6.22 6.62 5.17
C VAL A 293 -5.76 8.04 5.36
N SER A 294 -4.87 8.25 6.31
CA SER A 294 -4.61 9.55 6.92
C SER A 294 -3.14 9.91 6.90
N ALA A 295 -2.86 11.16 6.64
CA ALA A 295 -1.56 11.76 6.78
C ALA A 295 -1.64 13.00 7.67
N TYR A 296 -0.74 13.08 8.64
CA TYR A 296 -0.60 14.24 9.52
C TYR A 296 0.85 14.67 9.54
N GLU A 297 1.10 15.96 9.47
CA GLU A 297 2.42 16.56 9.69
C GLU A 297 2.36 17.68 10.73
N PRO A 298 3.43 17.88 11.51
CA PRO A 298 3.47 18.96 12.48
C PRO A 298 3.57 20.31 11.80
N LEU A 299 2.84 21.28 12.34
CA LEU A 299 3.03 22.70 12.05
C LEU A 299 3.95 23.30 13.10
N LEU A 300 4.96 24.03 12.64
CA LEU A 300 5.95 24.68 13.48
C LEU A 300 5.67 26.17 13.58
N ASP A 301 6.02 26.76 14.72
CA ASP A 301 6.04 28.20 14.89
C ASP A 301 7.43 28.81 14.58
N SER A 302 7.57 30.11 14.76
CA SER A 302 8.83 30.82 14.57
C SER A 302 9.95 30.42 15.54
N HIS A 303 9.65 29.66 16.59
CA HIS A 303 10.58 29.08 17.55
C HIS A 303 10.84 27.60 17.29
N GLU A 304 10.41 27.06 16.13
CA GLU A 304 10.48 25.65 15.77
C GLU A 304 9.70 24.73 16.74
N GLN A 305 8.74 25.27 17.46
CA GLN A 305 7.87 24.48 18.33
C GLN A 305 6.68 23.93 17.53
N ARG A 306 6.30 22.72 17.85
CA ARG A 306 5.15 22.05 17.21
C ARG A 306 3.86 22.59 17.81
N ILE A 307 3.21 23.45 17.08
CA ILE A 307 2.03 24.18 17.52
C ILE A 307 0.71 23.57 17.07
N GLY A 308 0.75 22.65 16.14
CA GLY A 308 -0.41 22.03 15.56
C GLY A 308 -0.06 21.00 14.52
N MET A 309 -1.05 20.68 13.69
CA MET A 309 -0.89 19.68 12.62
C MET A 309 -1.70 20.08 11.40
N LEU A 310 -1.13 19.80 10.23
CA LEU A 310 -1.87 19.73 8.98
C LEU A 310 -2.25 18.28 8.72
N TYR A 311 -3.50 18.03 8.40
CA TYR A 311 -4.05 16.71 8.11
C TYR A 311 -4.74 16.69 6.76
N VAL A 312 -4.51 15.62 6.04
CA VAL A 312 -5.33 15.19 4.90
C VAL A 312 -5.62 13.70 5.01
N GLY A 313 -6.74 13.29 4.46
CA GLY A 313 -7.11 11.88 4.44
C GLY A 313 -8.35 11.65 3.59
N PHE A 314 -8.61 10.39 3.28
CA PHE A 314 -9.78 9.97 2.55
C PHE A 314 -10.37 8.70 3.16
N LEU A 315 -11.67 8.53 2.99
CA LEU A 315 -12.42 7.42 3.56
C LEU A 315 -11.89 6.08 3.03
N ASP A 316 -11.51 5.17 3.94
CA ASP A 316 -10.93 3.85 3.60
C ASP A 316 -11.98 2.86 3.06
N GLY A 317 -13.22 2.94 3.58
CA GLY A 317 -14.29 1.99 3.27
C GLY A 317 -14.51 1.69 1.78
N PRO A 318 -14.68 2.69 0.91
CA PRO A 318 -14.84 2.50 -0.52
C PRO A 318 -13.65 1.80 -1.19
N PHE A 319 -12.44 2.06 -0.72
CA PHE A 319 -11.24 1.38 -1.21
C PHE A 319 -11.19 -0.09 -0.76
N ALA A 320 -11.58 -0.36 0.48
CA ALA A 320 -11.71 -1.72 1.00
C ALA A 320 -12.78 -2.52 0.22
N GLN A 321 -13.92 -1.89 -0.08
CA GLN A 321 -14.97 -2.49 -0.91
C GLN A 321 -14.48 -2.77 -2.34
N ALA A 322 -13.83 -1.80 -2.99
CA ALA A 322 -13.27 -1.98 -4.32
C ALA A 322 -12.25 -3.12 -4.36
N ARG A 323 -11.39 -3.22 -3.34
CA ARG A 323 -10.44 -4.33 -3.18
C ARG A 323 -11.15 -5.67 -3.04
N GLN A 324 -12.19 -5.74 -2.19
CA GLN A 324 -12.96 -6.97 -2.01
C GLN A 324 -13.69 -7.39 -3.30
N GLN A 325 -14.29 -6.44 -4.01
CA GLN A 325 -14.96 -6.71 -5.29
C GLN A 325 -13.96 -7.23 -6.33
N THR A 326 -12.80 -6.57 -6.47
CA THR A 326 -11.75 -7.01 -7.39
C THR A 326 -11.27 -8.42 -7.03
N PHE A 327 -11.05 -8.68 -5.74
CA PHE A 327 -10.64 -10.00 -5.27
C PHE A 327 -11.73 -11.05 -5.54
N ALA A 328 -13.00 -10.73 -5.30
CA ALA A 328 -14.11 -11.63 -5.59
C ALA A 328 -14.23 -11.96 -7.08
N ILE A 329 -14.01 -10.96 -7.96
CA ILE A 329 -13.97 -11.17 -9.42
C ILE A 329 -12.82 -12.10 -9.79
N VAL A 330 -11.62 -11.87 -9.25
CA VAL A 330 -10.45 -12.72 -9.48
C VAL A 330 -10.73 -14.15 -9.03
N VAL A 331 -11.24 -14.34 -7.81
CA VAL A 331 -11.63 -15.66 -7.30
C VAL A 331 -12.68 -16.32 -8.20
N GLY A 332 -13.69 -15.56 -8.65
CA GLY A 332 -14.71 -16.04 -9.57
C GLY A 332 -14.13 -16.50 -10.90
N LEU A 333 -13.22 -15.72 -11.49
CA LEU A 333 -12.52 -16.10 -12.72
C LEU A 333 -11.65 -17.35 -12.54
N PHE A 334 -10.95 -17.47 -11.41
CA PHE A 334 -10.18 -18.66 -11.08
C PHE A 334 -11.08 -19.90 -10.89
N ALA A 335 -12.19 -19.74 -10.18
CA ALA A 335 -13.16 -20.83 -10.00
C ALA A 335 -13.77 -21.26 -11.34
N LEU A 336 -14.08 -20.31 -12.21
CA LEU A 336 -14.56 -20.58 -13.57
C LEU A 336 -13.51 -21.33 -14.39
N ALA A 337 -12.26 -20.84 -14.38
CA ALA A 337 -11.15 -21.49 -15.08
C ALA A 337 -10.91 -22.91 -14.58
N MET A 338 -10.97 -23.12 -13.26
CA MET A 338 -10.86 -24.44 -12.65
C MET A 338 -12.04 -25.34 -13.02
N GLY A 339 -13.27 -24.82 -13.05
CA GLY A 339 -14.45 -25.53 -13.50
C GLY A 339 -14.33 -25.99 -14.97
N VAL A 340 -13.92 -25.09 -15.84
CA VAL A 340 -13.68 -25.37 -17.25
C VAL A 340 -12.56 -26.43 -17.41
N ALA A 341 -11.45 -26.26 -16.70
CA ALA A 341 -10.34 -27.21 -16.73
C ALA A 341 -10.76 -28.60 -16.21
N ALA A 342 -11.58 -28.65 -15.15
CA ALA A 342 -12.11 -29.90 -14.61
C ALA A 342 -13.05 -30.58 -15.61
N ILE A 343 -13.94 -29.83 -16.26
CA ILE A 343 -14.83 -30.36 -17.31
C ILE A 343 -13.99 -30.91 -18.46
N PHE A 344 -12.99 -30.15 -18.92
CA PHE A 344 -12.07 -30.58 -19.98
C PHE A 344 -11.31 -31.84 -19.57
N ALA A 345 -10.77 -31.89 -18.35
CA ALA A 345 -10.06 -33.04 -17.84
C ALA A 345 -10.95 -34.30 -17.79
N VAL A 346 -12.22 -34.14 -17.38
CA VAL A 346 -13.19 -35.25 -17.35
C VAL A 346 -13.56 -35.71 -18.77
N ILE A 347 -13.82 -34.76 -19.68
CA ILE A 347 -14.13 -35.10 -21.08
C ILE A 347 -12.95 -35.80 -21.73
N TRP A 348 -11.75 -35.24 -21.55
CA TRP A 348 -10.51 -35.79 -22.10
C TRP A 348 -10.19 -37.19 -21.53
N ALA A 349 -10.30 -37.32 -20.19
CA ALA A 349 -10.14 -38.62 -19.54
C ALA A 349 -11.13 -39.64 -20.09
N ARG A 350 -12.40 -39.28 -20.29
CA ARG A 350 -13.40 -40.18 -20.88
C ARG A 350 -13.08 -40.54 -22.31
N ARG A 351 -12.62 -39.58 -23.13
CA ARG A 351 -12.23 -39.84 -24.52
C ARG A 351 -11.04 -40.78 -24.61
N VAL A 352 -10.03 -40.58 -23.80
CA VAL A 352 -8.81 -41.41 -23.79
C VAL A 352 -9.06 -42.78 -23.19
N PHE A 353 -9.91 -42.88 -22.15
CA PHE A 353 -10.08 -44.16 -21.42
C PHE A 353 -11.14 -45.08 -21.98
N ARG A 354 -12.21 -44.56 -22.59
CA ARG A 354 -13.25 -45.44 -23.18
C ARG A 354 -12.69 -46.41 -24.22
N PRO A 355 -11.86 -45.95 -25.17
CA PRO A 355 -11.20 -46.85 -26.12
C PRO A 355 -10.32 -47.89 -25.44
N ILE A 356 -9.47 -47.45 -24.51
CA ILE A 356 -8.54 -48.33 -23.78
C ILE A 356 -9.30 -49.36 -22.93
N GLU A 357 -10.38 -48.93 -22.27
CA GLU A 357 -11.22 -49.84 -21.47
C GLU A 357 -11.95 -50.87 -22.35
N ARG A 358 -12.48 -50.44 -23.51
CA ARG A 358 -13.07 -51.33 -24.49
C ARG A 358 -12.03 -52.31 -25.03
N MET A 359 -10.83 -51.83 -25.39
CA MET A 359 -9.74 -52.70 -25.80
C MET A 359 -9.37 -53.72 -24.70
N HIS A 360 -9.29 -53.25 -23.43
CA HIS A 360 -9.01 -54.11 -22.29
C HIS A 360 -10.12 -55.17 -22.06
N THR A 361 -11.39 -54.74 -22.14
CA THR A 361 -12.54 -55.65 -21.98
C THR A 361 -12.63 -56.65 -23.13
N THR A 362 -12.37 -56.22 -24.36
CA THR A 362 -12.30 -57.07 -25.55
C THR A 362 -11.15 -58.08 -25.43
N MET A 363 -9.98 -57.62 -24.97
CA MET A 363 -8.83 -58.47 -24.71
C MET A 363 -9.14 -59.56 -23.67
N HIS A 364 -9.81 -59.21 -22.57
CA HIS A 364 -10.24 -60.19 -21.58
C HIS A 364 -11.37 -61.11 -22.05
N ALA A 365 -12.22 -60.67 -22.98
CA ALA A 365 -13.22 -61.51 -23.59
C ALA A 365 -12.55 -62.56 -24.47
N ILE A 366 -11.56 -62.18 -25.26
CA ILE A 366 -10.75 -63.05 -26.08
C ILE A 366 -9.94 -64.03 -25.23
N GLU A 367 -9.32 -63.58 -24.11
CA GLU A 367 -8.62 -64.46 -23.15
C GLU A 367 -9.55 -65.52 -22.54
N ARG A 368 -10.85 -65.22 -22.42
CA ARG A 368 -11.86 -66.16 -21.93
C ARG A 368 -12.41 -67.08 -23.03
N GLY A 369 -11.88 -66.96 -24.26
CA GLY A 369 -12.23 -67.86 -25.38
C GLY A 369 -13.31 -67.26 -26.31
N ASP A 370 -13.72 -66.01 -26.15
CA ASP A 370 -14.63 -65.36 -27.07
C ASP A 370 -13.84 -64.73 -28.23
N ALA A 371 -13.66 -65.56 -29.28
CA ALA A 371 -12.87 -65.18 -30.46
C ALA A 371 -13.55 -64.06 -31.32
N ASP A 372 -14.85 -63.80 -31.11
CA ASP A 372 -15.61 -62.84 -31.90
C ASP A 372 -15.68 -61.43 -31.21
N ALA A 373 -15.12 -61.29 -30.00
CA ALA A 373 -15.09 -60.00 -29.31
C ALA A 373 -14.29 -58.97 -30.11
N ARG A 374 -14.89 -57.79 -30.33
CA ARG A 374 -14.27 -56.64 -31.01
C ARG A 374 -14.47 -55.38 -30.17
N VAL A 375 -13.57 -54.43 -30.33
CA VAL A 375 -13.68 -53.09 -29.71
C VAL A 375 -14.85 -52.32 -30.30
N GLY A 376 -15.12 -52.53 -31.58
CA GLY A 376 -16.17 -51.86 -32.34
C GLY A 376 -15.85 -50.39 -32.66
N GLU A 377 -16.79 -49.70 -33.26
CA GLU A 377 -16.62 -48.27 -33.57
C GLU A 377 -16.39 -47.46 -32.29
N VAL A 378 -15.27 -46.77 -32.23
CA VAL A 378 -14.90 -45.85 -31.18
C VAL A 378 -15.14 -44.44 -31.69
N GLU A 379 -15.93 -43.66 -30.96
CA GLU A 379 -16.34 -42.29 -31.31
C GLU A 379 -15.17 -41.26 -31.32
N THR A 380 -13.93 -41.70 -31.50
CA THR A 380 -12.76 -40.82 -31.51
C THR A 380 -12.06 -40.89 -32.85
N GLU A 381 -11.93 -39.76 -33.55
CA GLU A 381 -11.19 -39.63 -34.81
C GLU A 381 -9.67 -39.40 -34.57
N ASP A 382 -9.19 -39.70 -33.35
CA ASP A 382 -7.79 -39.53 -32.96
C ASP A 382 -6.99 -40.82 -33.11
N GLU A 383 -5.71 -40.78 -32.77
CA GLU A 383 -4.78 -41.89 -32.84
C GLU A 383 -5.28 -43.13 -32.09
N LEU A 384 -6.11 -42.93 -31.04
CA LEU A 384 -6.69 -44.05 -30.26
C LEU A 384 -7.82 -44.74 -31.02
N GLY A 385 -8.60 -43.99 -31.79
CA GLY A 385 -9.60 -44.55 -32.70
C GLY A 385 -8.95 -45.37 -33.80
N VAL A 386 -7.85 -44.84 -34.36
CA VAL A 386 -7.03 -45.54 -35.37
C VAL A 386 -6.40 -46.81 -34.76
N VAL A 387 -5.91 -46.74 -33.52
CA VAL A 387 -5.35 -47.91 -32.82
C VAL A 387 -6.43 -48.92 -32.50
N ALA A 388 -7.64 -48.49 -32.10
CA ALA A 388 -8.77 -49.38 -31.85
C ALA A 388 -9.22 -50.11 -33.13
N ALA A 389 -9.33 -49.33 -34.25
CA ALA A 389 -9.66 -49.90 -35.55
C ALA A 389 -8.57 -50.86 -36.07
N HIS A 390 -7.29 -50.49 -35.91
CA HIS A 390 -6.17 -51.39 -36.21
C HIS A 390 -6.13 -52.62 -35.31
N PHE A 391 -6.54 -52.44 -34.03
CA PHE A 391 -6.65 -53.55 -33.09
C PHE A 391 -7.73 -54.54 -33.55
N ASP A 392 -8.91 -54.07 -33.94
CA ASP A 392 -9.95 -54.93 -34.51
C ASP A 392 -9.53 -55.55 -35.82
N GLN A 393 -8.85 -54.81 -36.72
CA GLN A 393 -8.25 -55.37 -37.93
C GLN A 393 -7.20 -56.45 -37.62
N LEU A 394 -6.44 -56.22 -36.53
CA LEU A 394 -5.44 -57.18 -36.08
C LEU A 394 -6.12 -58.45 -35.54
N LEU A 395 -7.22 -58.29 -34.79
CA LEU A 395 -8.03 -59.37 -34.28
C LEU A 395 -8.65 -60.19 -35.43
N ASP A 396 -9.17 -59.47 -36.46
CA ASP A 396 -9.69 -60.14 -37.68
C ASP A 396 -8.60 -60.91 -38.38
N ARG A 397 -7.40 -60.35 -38.51
CA ARG A 397 -6.24 -61.02 -39.09
C ARG A 397 -5.76 -62.21 -38.23
N LEU A 398 -5.75 -62.00 -36.89
CA LEU A 398 -5.39 -63.09 -35.96
C LEU A 398 -6.40 -64.19 -35.97
N GLN A 399 -7.69 -63.89 -36.08
CA GLN A 399 -8.75 -64.89 -36.21
C GLN A 399 -8.62 -65.62 -37.54
N ALA A 400 -8.44 -64.91 -38.65
CA ALA A 400 -8.19 -65.45 -39.95
C ALA A 400 -6.87 -66.28 -40.02
N GLN A 401 -5.85 -65.75 -39.28
CA GLN A 401 -4.58 -66.46 -39.15
C GLN A 401 -4.65 -67.60 -38.13
N ALA A 402 -5.42 -67.48 -37.03
CA ALA A 402 -5.63 -68.60 -36.09
C ALA A 402 -6.39 -69.74 -36.73
N GLU A 403 -7.36 -69.43 -37.62
CA GLU A 403 -7.96 -70.42 -38.50
C GLU A 403 -6.95 -71.01 -39.51
N SER A 404 -6.02 -70.15 -39.98
CA SER A 404 -4.89 -70.60 -40.83
C SER A 404 -3.78 -71.28 -40.04
N LEU A 405 -3.50 -70.76 -38.79
CA LEU A 405 -2.44 -71.21 -37.89
C LEU A 405 -2.84 -72.38 -37.02
N LYS A 406 -4.13 -72.74 -36.93
CA LYS A 406 -4.51 -74.12 -36.61
C LYS A 406 -3.80 -75.10 -37.52
N ARG A 407 -3.27 -74.63 -38.64
CA ARG A 407 -2.46 -75.38 -39.62
C ARG A 407 -0.94 -75.09 -39.47
N TRP A 408 -0.55 -74.02 -38.86
CA TRP A 408 0.87 -73.69 -38.85
C TRP A 408 1.37 -73.22 -37.45
N GLY A 409 0.70 -73.73 -36.42
CA GLY A 409 0.91 -73.18 -35.08
C GLY A 409 2.22 -73.60 -34.47
N ASP A 410 3.20 -72.84 -34.40
CA ASP A 410 4.15 -72.71 -33.26
C ASP A 410 5.25 -71.68 -33.45
N SER A 411 5.33 -70.96 -34.57
CA SER A 411 6.50 -70.11 -34.80
C SER A 411 6.22 -68.57 -34.87
N LEU A 412 4.96 -68.13 -34.79
CA LEU A 412 4.61 -66.75 -35.02
C LEU A 412 4.35 -65.93 -33.76
N ASP A 413 4.04 -66.59 -32.63
CA ASP A 413 3.68 -65.91 -31.39
C ASP A 413 4.82 -65.06 -30.81
N ALA A 414 6.05 -65.47 -30.97
CA ALA A 414 7.20 -64.74 -30.43
C ALA A 414 7.50 -63.47 -31.20
N LYS A 415 7.20 -63.38 -32.50
CA LYS A 415 7.59 -62.22 -33.33
C LYS A 415 6.59 -61.09 -33.32
N VAL A 416 5.33 -61.40 -32.95
CA VAL A 416 4.27 -60.38 -32.83
C VAL A 416 4.38 -59.63 -31.48
N ALA A 417 4.76 -60.37 -30.43
CA ALA A 417 4.94 -59.75 -29.10
C ALA A 417 6.09 -58.71 -29.07
N GLU A 418 7.17 -59.00 -29.81
CA GLU A 418 8.35 -58.11 -29.84
C GLU A 418 8.06 -56.77 -30.54
N ARG A 419 7.27 -56.77 -31.61
CA ARG A 419 6.96 -55.58 -32.39
C ARG A 419 5.94 -54.66 -31.73
N THR A 420 5.03 -55.23 -30.93
CA THR A 420 4.02 -54.43 -30.22
C THR A 420 4.65 -53.64 -29.05
N ALA A 421 5.61 -54.29 -28.36
CA ALA A 421 6.34 -53.63 -27.28
C ALA A 421 7.22 -52.47 -27.76
N GLU A 422 7.86 -52.60 -28.93
CA GLU A 422 8.67 -51.53 -29.53
C GLU A 422 7.83 -50.28 -29.91
N LEU A 423 6.59 -50.52 -30.38
CA LEU A 423 5.72 -49.43 -30.79
C LEU A 423 5.16 -48.63 -29.61
N GLU A 424 4.83 -49.32 -28.51
CA GLU A 424 4.35 -48.70 -27.28
C GLU A 424 5.43 -47.86 -26.61
N GLN A 425 6.68 -48.35 -26.62
CA GLN A 425 7.81 -47.63 -26.08
C GLN A 425 8.08 -46.32 -26.86
N ALA A 426 8.06 -46.40 -28.20
CA ALA A 426 8.32 -45.23 -29.05
C ALA A 426 7.25 -44.14 -28.96
N VAL A 427 6.01 -44.51 -28.70
CA VAL A 427 4.90 -43.54 -28.54
C VAL A 427 4.95 -42.84 -27.17
N ALA A 428 5.38 -43.57 -26.11
CA ALA A 428 5.55 -42.99 -24.77
C ALA A 428 6.67 -41.95 -24.75
N ASP A 429 7.79 -42.26 -25.41
CA ASP A 429 8.97 -41.37 -25.45
C ASP A 429 8.71 -40.09 -26.25
N LEU A 430 7.93 -40.16 -27.33
CA LEU A 430 7.60 -39.01 -28.16
C LEU A 430 6.71 -37.97 -27.42
N ARG A 431 5.78 -38.50 -26.59
CA ARG A 431 4.87 -37.62 -25.82
C ARG A 431 5.57 -36.92 -24.67
N ALA A 432 6.54 -37.58 -24.03
CA ALA A 432 7.31 -36.95 -22.95
C ALA A 432 8.16 -35.77 -23.47
N ALA A 433 8.80 -35.98 -24.63
CA ALA A 433 9.66 -34.94 -25.23
C ALA A 433 8.88 -33.70 -25.69
N GLN A 434 7.68 -33.86 -26.20
CA GLN A 434 6.87 -32.76 -26.72
C GLN A 434 6.34 -31.84 -25.61
N SER A 435 5.93 -32.42 -24.46
CA SER A 435 5.47 -31.63 -23.31
C SER A 435 6.59 -30.80 -22.68
N GLN A 436 7.80 -31.30 -22.66
CA GLN A 436 8.95 -30.66 -22.06
C GLN A 436 9.44 -29.47 -22.88
N LEU A 437 9.36 -29.56 -24.21
CA LEU A 437 9.74 -28.47 -25.11
C LEU A 437 8.83 -27.24 -24.97
N VAL A 438 7.51 -27.44 -24.90
CA VAL A 438 6.54 -26.35 -24.78
C VAL A 438 6.67 -25.58 -23.44
N MET A 439 7.01 -26.31 -22.35
CA MET A 439 7.19 -25.69 -21.04
C MET A 439 8.46 -24.84 -20.99
N ASN A 440 9.55 -25.33 -21.57
CA ASN A 440 10.83 -24.64 -21.62
C ASN A 440 10.76 -23.37 -22.49
N GLU A 441 10.02 -23.42 -23.61
CA GLU A 441 9.87 -22.27 -24.52
C GLU A 441 9.06 -21.14 -23.87
N LYS A 442 7.99 -21.48 -23.11
CA LYS A 442 7.21 -20.48 -22.35
C LYS A 442 8.04 -19.81 -21.25
N MET A 443 8.85 -20.58 -20.52
CA MET A 443 9.70 -20.00 -19.45
C MET A 443 10.83 -19.13 -20.01
N ALA A 444 11.42 -19.52 -21.13
CA ALA A 444 12.45 -18.71 -21.80
C ALA A 444 11.90 -17.37 -22.31
N ALA A 445 10.70 -17.39 -22.90
CA ALA A 445 10.06 -16.15 -23.40
C ALA A 445 9.73 -15.17 -22.27
N ILE A 446 9.21 -15.66 -21.13
CA ILE A 446 8.92 -14.82 -19.95
C ILE A 446 10.23 -14.26 -19.37
N GLY A 447 11.28 -15.07 -19.30
CA GLY A 447 12.58 -14.64 -18.78
C GLY A 447 13.23 -13.54 -19.64
N GLN A 448 13.17 -13.67 -20.97
CA GLN A 448 13.73 -12.71 -21.90
C GLN A 448 12.96 -11.37 -21.90
N LEU A 449 11.63 -11.43 -21.92
CA LEU A 449 10.80 -10.22 -21.86
C LEU A 449 11.00 -9.44 -20.55
N THR A 450 11.06 -10.16 -19.42
CA THR A 450 11.24 -9.52 -18.11
C THR A 450 12.61 -8.87 -17.97
N ALA A 451 13.66 -9.49 -18.51
CA ALA A 451 15.01 -8.93 -18.48
C ALA A 451 15.13 -7.68 -19.38
N GLY A 452 14.49 -7.68 -20.57
CA GLY A 452 14.44 -6.53 -21.47
C GLY A 452 13.72 -5.35 -20.86
N VAL A 453 12.52 -5.58 -20.33
CA VAL A 453 11.70 -4.55 -19.67
C VAL A 453 12.42 -3.96 -18.46
N ALA A 454 13.09 -4.78 -17.67
CA ALA A 454 13.85 -4.29 -16.51
C ALA A 454 15.03 -3.40 -16.91
N HIS A 455 15.71 -3.74 -18.00
CA HIS A 455 16.82 -2.92 -18.53
C HIS A 455 16.31 -1.58 -19.08
N GLU A 456 15.17 -1.61 -19.79
CA GLU A 456 14.56 -0.40 -20.36
C GLU A 456 13.94 0.51 -19.28
N ILE A 457 13.49 -0.02 -18.15
CA ILE A 457 13.03 0.79 -17.02
C ILE A 457 14.20 1.35 -16.21
N ASN A 458 15.26 0.58 -16.00
CA ASN A 458 16.42 1.04 -15.24
C ASN A 458 17.17 2.20 -15.92
N ASN A 459 17.17 2.25 -17.25
CA ASN A 459 17.81 3.32 -18.00
C ASN A 459 17.21 4.72 -17.71
N PRO A 460 15.89 4.96 -17.89
CA PRO A 460 15.31 6.26 -17.57
C PRO A 460 15.39 6.58 -16.06
N ILE A 461 15.31 5.58 -15.20
CA ILE A 461 15.49 5.75 -13.76
C ILE A 461 16.88 6.30 -13.43
N ALA A 462 17.92 5.77 -14.07
CA ALA A 462 19.29 6.25 -13.87
C ALA A 462 19.47 7.70 -14.36
N VAL A 463 18.83 8.05 -15.49
CA VAL A 463 18.83 9.42 -16.02
C VAL A 463 18.10 10.38 -15.06
N ILE A 464 16.93 10.01 -14.54
CA ILE A 464 16.19 10.83 -13.59
C ILE A 464 17.02 11.05 -12.33
N GLN A 465 17.65 10.01 -11.82
CA GLN A 465 18.48 10.09 -10.62
C GLN A 465 19.70 10.99 -10.85
N GLY A 466 20.40 10.81 -11.98
CA GLY A 466 21.54 11.64 -12.34
C GLY A 466 21.18 13.12 -12.49
N ASN A 467 20.05 13.42 -13.10
CA ASN A 467 19.58 14.80 -13.24
C ASN A 467 19.17 15.42 -11.89
N LEU A 468 18.60 14.65 -10.98
CA LEU A 468 18.29 15.12 -9.62
C LEU A 468 19.55 15.41 -8.81
N ASP A 469 20.57 14.58 -8.95
CA ASP A 469 21.86 14.79 -8.30
C ASP A 469 22.55 16.06 -8.84
N VAL A 470 22.57 16.22 -10.17
CA VAL A 470 23.08 17.43 -10.83
C VAL A 470 22.28 18.67 -10.43
N LEU A 471 20.96 18.57 -10.37
CA LEU A 471 20.09 19.68 -9.96
C LEU A 471 20.38 20.11 -8.53
N ARG A 472 20.59 19.15 -7.65
CA ARG A 472 20.97 19.42 -6.25
C ARG A 472 22.35 20.08 -6.16
N ASP A 473 23.31 19.62 -6.96
CA ASP A 473 24.66 20.17 -6.98
C ASP A 473 24.69 21.60 -7.57
N ILE A 474 23.88 21.86 -8.61
CA ILE A 474 23.75 23.20 -9.21
C ILE A 474 23.09 24.19 -8.24
N LEU A 475 22.06 23.75 -7.54
CA LEU A 475 21.32 24.61 -6.63
C LEU A 475 22.07 24.86 -5.32
N GLY A 476 22.94 23.96 -4.90
CA GLY A 476 23.72 24.11 -3.68
C GLY A 476 22.85 24.54 -2.48
N PRO A 477 23.23 25.60 -1.77
CA PRO A 477 22.44 26.11 -0.64
C PRO A 477 21.04 26.64 -1.03
N ALA A 478 20.82 27.02 -2.28
CA ALA A 478 19.53 27.46 -2.77
C ALA A 478 18.52 26.30 -2.96
N ALA A 479 18.98 25.07 -2.84
CA ALA A 479 18.11 23.89 -2.86
C ALA A 479 17.26 23.73 -1.57
N ALA A 480 17.56 24.42 -0.50
CA ALA A 480 16.88 24.26 0.80
C ALA A 480 15.34 24.34 0.73
N PRO A 481 14.73 25.26 -0.03
CA PRO A 481 13.27 25.34 -0.12
C PRO A 481 12.62 24.16 -0.83
N VAL A 482 13.36 23.49 -1.73
CA VAL A 482 12.87 22.38 -2.55
C VAL A 482 13.51 21.02 -2.17
N ALA A 483 14.30 21.01 -1.13
CA ALA A 483 14.97 19.79 -0.65
C ALA A 483 14.00 18.65 -0.26
N PRO A 484 12.81 18.94 0.32
CA PRO A 484 11.81 17.90 0.58
C PRO A 484 11.31 17.25 -0.71
N GLU A 485 11.04 18.03 -1.74
CA GLU A 485 10.53 17.59 -3.04
C GLU A 485 11.56 16.74 -3.77
N ILE A 486 12.80 17.19 -3.80
CA ILE A 486 13.92 16.43 -4.38
C ILE A 486 14.07 15.09 -3.64
N ARG A 487 13.97 15.08 -2.33
CA ARG A 487 14.03 13.86 -1.51
C ARG A 487 12.89 12.91 -1.85
N LEU A 488 11.66 13.44 -1.94
CA LEU A 488 10.48 12.64 -2.30
C LEU A 488 10.64 11.98 -3.68
N ILE A 489 11.20 12.71 -4.66
CA ILE A 489 11.46 12.15 -5.98
C ILE A 489 12.54 11.08 -5.90
N HIS A 490 13.61 11.29 -5.14
CA HIS A 490 14.64 10.28 -4.89
C HIS A 490 14.07 8.99 -4.28
N GLU A 491 13.16 9.11 -3.31
CA GLU A 491 12.48 7.99 -2.69
C GLU A 491 11.61 7.21 -3.69
N GLN A 492 10.90 7.93 -4.59
CA GLN A 492 10.11 7.27 -5.64
C GLN A 492 11.00 6.55 -6.66
N VAL A 493 12.09 7.16 -7.08
CA VAL A 493 13.09 6.55 -7.97
C VAL A 493 13.67 5.28 -7.34
N HIS A 494 14.01 5.34 -6.06
CA HIS A 494 14.49 4.18 -5.31
C HIS A 494 13.43 3.07 -5.23
N ARG A 495 12.17 3.44 -5.01
CA ARG A 495 11.04 2.50 -4.95
C ARG A 495 10.81 1.78 -6.28
N ILE A 496 10.85 2.49 -7.40
CA ILE A 496 10.70 1.87 -8.73
C ILE A 496 11.83 0.87 -8.96
N ARG A 497 13.06 1.19 -8.58
CA ARG A 497 14.21 0.27 -8.67
C ARG A 497 13.97 -1.01 -7.87
N LEU A 498 13.42 -0.91 -6.65
CA LEU A 498 13.06 -2.07 -5.84
C LEU A 498 11.99 -2.96 -6.49
N ILE A 499 10.99 -2.37 -7.15
CA ILE A 499 9.96 -3.10 -7.87
C ILE A 499 10.56 -3.87 -9.05
N VAL A 500 11.40 -3.20 -9.83
CA VAL A 500 12.09 -3.81 -10.99
C VAL A 500 13.01 -4.96 -10.54
N THR A 501 13.71 -4.77 -9.41
CA THR A 501 14.56 -5.83 -8.84
C THR A 501 13.74 -7.04 -8.41
N LYS A 502 12.57 -6.85 -7.78
CA LYS A 502 11.66 -7.94 -7.41
C LYS A 502 11.07 -8.64 -8.63
N LEU A 503 10.79 -7.91 -9.71
CA LEU A 503 10.30 -8.47 -10.97
C LEU A 503 11.38 -9.36 -11.62
N LEU A 504 12.65 -8.93 -11.59
CA LEU A 504 13.79 -9.73 -12.07
C LEU A 504 14.00 -11.01 -11.24
N GLN A 505 13.82 -10.93 -9.92
CA GLN A 505 13.90 -12.08 -9.03
C GLN A 505 12.82 -13.13 -9.36
N PHE A 506 11.62 -12.70 -9.72
CA PHE A 506 10.54 -13.58 -10.16
C PHE A 506 10.87 -14.28 -11.50
N ALA A 507 11.53 -13.56 -12.42
CA ALA A 507 11.88 -14.08 -13.75
C ALA A 507 13.11 -15.00 -13.75
N ARG A 508 13.97 -14.95 -12.73
CA ARG A 508 15.16 -15.80 -12.57
C ARG A 508 15.30 -16.27 -11.12
N PRO A 509 14.51 -17.25 -10.69
CA PRO A 509 14.54 -17.71 -9.30
C PRO A 509 15.87 -18.36 -8.88
N GLN A 510 16.68 -18.82 -9.86
CA GLN A 510 17.92 -19.58 -9.59
C GLN A 510 19.14 -18.71 -9.25
N ASP A 511 19.11 -17.39 -9.53
CA ASP A 511 20.25 -16.49 -9.28
C ASP A 511 20.26 -15.88 -7.87
N TYR A 512 19.24 -16.17 -7.05
CA TYR A 512 19.09 -15.67 -5.69
C TYR A 512 18.96 -16.80 -4.67
N VAL A 513 20.04 -17.47 -4.40
CA VAL A 513 20.15 -18.33 -3.21
C VAL A 513 20.58 -17.44 -2.06
N GLY A 514 19.65 -17.03 -1.22
CA GLY A 514 19.97 -16.33 0.02
C GLY A 514 20.87 -17.20 0.89
N TYR A 515 21.91 -16.61 1.47
CA TYR A 515 22.76 -17.31 2.43
C TYR A 515 21.91 -17.73 3.63
N LEU A 516 21.88 -19.04 3.91
CA LEU A 516 21.31 -19.57 5.12
C LEU A 516 22.36 -19.48 6.23
N GLU A 517 22.00 -18.93 7.36
CA GLU A 517 22.84 -18.84 8.56
C GLU A 517 22.10 -19.36 9.79
N PRO A 518 22.82 -19.86 10.80
CA PRO A 518 22.20 -20.27 12.04
C PRO A 518 21.76 -19.05 12.86
N VAL A 519 20.46 -18.83 12.94
CA VAL A 519 19.84 -17.68 13.62
C VAL A 519 19.22 -18.16 14.95
N ALA A 520 19.55 -17.48 16.04
CA ALA A 520 18.90 -17.69 17.33
C ALA A 520 17.50 -17.01 17.32
N PRO A 521 16.41 -17.75 17.61
CA PRO A 521 15.06 -17.19 17.52
C PRO A 521 14.79 -16.05 18.51
N ALA A 522 15.19 -16.20 19.76
CA ALA A 522 14.88 -15.24 20.83
C ALA A 522 15.43 -13.82 20.56
N PRO A 523 16.70 -13.61 20.21
CA PRO A 523 17.23 -12.29 19.82
C PRO A 523 16.53 -11.72 18.60
N LEU A 524 16.20 -12.54 17.59
CA LEU A 524 15.54 -12.07 16.39
C LEU A 524 14.11 -11.60 16.67
N ILE A 525 13.39 -12.28 17.55
CA ILE A 525 12.07 -11.86 18.02
C ILE A 525 12.16 -10.54 18.79
N GLN A 526 13.17 -10.38 19.63
CA GLN A 526 13.40 -9.14 20.38
C GLN A 526 13.73 -7.96 19.45
N ASP A 527 14.61 -8.16 18.47
CA ASP A 527 14.92 -7.16 17.45
C ASP A 527 13.65 -6.75 16.67
N SER A 528 12.79 -7.73 16.35
CA SER A 528 11.53 -7.51 15.64
C SER A 528 10.51 -6.75 16.50
N LEU A 529 10.48 -7.01 17.81
CA LEU A 529 9.64 -6.28 18.78
C LEU A 529 9.98 -4.79 18.87
N VAL A 530 11.25 -4.44 18.78
CA VAL A 530 11.69 -3.03 18.79
C VAL A 530 11.08 -2.28 17.59
N LEU A 531 11.03 -2.94 16.44
CA LEU A 531 10.49 -2.33 15.20
C LEU A 531 8.97 -2.11 15.24
N VAL A 532 8.24 -2.98 15.93
CA VAL A 532 6.78 -2.85 16.09
C VAL A 532 6.36 -2.17 17.40
N GLY A 533 7.31 -1.78 18.24
CA GLY A 533 7.08 -1.24 19.58
C GLY A 533 6.18 0.00 19.62
N HIS A 534 6.23 0.82 18.58
CA HIS A 534 5.34 1.98 18.44
C HIS A 534 3.87 1.59 18.21
N LEU A 535 3.62 0.45 17.53
CA LEU A 535 2.28 -0.09 17.30
C LEU A 535 1.69 -0.68 18.57
N LEU A 536 2.51 -1.37 19.36
CA LEU A 536 2.12 -2.00 20.62
C LEU A 536 1.67 -0.96 21.65
N LYS A 537 2.44 0.13 21.79
CA LYS A 537 2.08 1.25 22.68
C LYS A 537 0.79 1.92 22.26
N LYS A 538 0.57 2.08 20.95
CA LYS A 538 -0.63 2.65 20.39
C LYS A 538 -1.87 1.79 20.65
N GLY A 539 -1.75 0.47 20.55
CA GLY A 539 -2.84 -0.49 20.73
C GLY A 539 -3.13 -0.87 22.18
N ASN A 540 -2.39 -0.33 23.17
CA ASN A 540 -2.47 -0.74 24.58
C ASN A 540 -2.35 -2.26 24.75
N ILE A 541 -1.41 -2.88 24.04
CA ILE A 541 -1.19 -4.32 24.01
C ILE A 541 -0.04 -4.65 24.98
N ALA A 542 -0.33 -5.51 25.95
CA ALA A 542 0.70 -6.07 26.82
C ALA A 542 1.47 -7.17 26.10
N ILE A 543 2.75 -7.32 26.42
CA ILE A 543 3.63 -8.32 25.81
C ILE A 543 4.02 -9.33 26.89
N GLU A 544 3.79 -10.59 26.58
CA GLU A 544 4.33 -11.72 27.33
C GLU A 544 5.37 -12.45 26.50
N GLN A 545 6.53 -12.74 27.08
CA GLN A 545 7.65 -13.36 26.37
C GLN A 545 8.09 -14.63 27.13
N HIS A 546 8.13 -15.73 26.38
CA HIS A 546 8.61 -17.03 26.88
C HIS A 546 9.64 -17.57 25.88
N PHE A 547 10.93 -17.44 26.22
CA PHE A 547 12.00 -17.82 25.29
C PHE A 547 12.88 -18.89 25.95
N ASP A 548 12.48 -20.14 25.76
CA ASP A 548 13.18 -21.30 26.30
C ASP A 548 13.97 -22.06 25.21
N SER A 549 14.02 -21.50 23.98
CA SER A 549 14.74 -22.13 22.87
C SER A 549 16.26 -22.02 23.06
N THR A 550 16.94 -23.16 22.90
CA THR A 550 18.41 -23.29 22.96
C THR A 550 19.03 -23.55 21.56
N ARG A 551 18.20 -23.90 20.58
CA ARG A 551 18.62 -24.28 19.23
C ARG A 551 18.53 -23.08 18.26
N ASN A 552 19.42 -23.09 17.27
CA ASN A 552 19.39 -22.12 16.17
C ASN A 552 18.62 -22.69 14.98
N VAL A 553 17.92 -21.81 14.26
CA VAL A 553 17.23 -22.14 13.01
C VAL A 553 18.13 -21.77 11.84
N LEU A 554 18.34 -22.71 10.90
CA LEU A 554 19.11 -22.44 9.69
C LEU A 554 18.21 -21.75 8.66
N CYS A 555 18.34 -20.44 8.54
CA CYS A 555 17.49 -19.63 7.68
C CYS A 555 18.16 -18.35 7.22
N ASN A 556 17.53 -17.62 6.30
CA ASN A 556 17.90 -16.26 6.00
C ASN A 556 17.32 -15.34 7.10
N ARG A 557 18.19 -14.69 7.86
CA ARG A 557 17.83 -13.83 8.99
C ARG A 557 16.82 -12.75 8.59
N ASN A 558 17.04 -12.08 7.45
CA ASN A 558 16.19 -10.97 7.02
C ASN A 558 14.79 -11.45 6.60
N GLU A 559 14.70 -12.59 5.94
CA GLU A 559 13.43 -13.17 5.53
C GLU A 559 12.62 -13.63 6.75
N LEU A 560 13.27 -14.30 7.70
CA LEU A 560 12.60 -14.72 8.93
C LEU A 560 12.17 -13.50 9.76
N GLN A 561 12.99 -12.45 9.85
CA GLN A 561 12.62 -11.20 10.51
C GLN A 561 11.40 -10.55 9.87
N GLN A 562 11.33 -10.54 8.54
CA GLN A 562 10.18 -10.00 7.80
C GLN A 562 8.89 -10.79 8.10
N VAL A 563 8.98 -12.12 8.19
CA VAL A 563 7.85 -12.98 8.57
C VAL A 563 7.38 -12.63 9.98
N LEU A 564 8.30 -12.53 10.95
CA LEU A 564 7.99 -12.20 12.33
C LEU A 564 7.30 -10.84 12.44
N ILE A 565 7.84 -9.82 11.79
CA ILE A 565 7.23 -8.48 11.77
C ILE A 565 5.82 -8.53 11.19
N ASN A 566 5.61 -9.23 10.06
CA ASN A 566 4.30 -9.35 9.45
C ASN A 566 3.29 -10.03 10.36
N LEU A 567 3.70 -11.10 11.05
CA LEU A 567 2.83 -11.82 12.01
C LEU A 567 2.50 -10.95 13.22
N MET A 568 3.49 -10.26 13.80
CA MET A 568 3.27 -9.35 14.93
C MET A 568 2.33 -8.20 14.55
N VAL A 569 2.52 -7.60 13.40
CA VAL A 569 1.64 -6.52 12.89
C VAL A 569 0.22 -7.03 12.70
N ASN A 570 0.04 -8.22 12.13
CA ASN A 570 -1.28 -8.83 11.98
C ASN A 570 -1.95 -9.12 13.33
N ALA A 571 -1.19 -9.63 14.30
CA ALA A 571 -1.69 -9.88 15.65
C ALA A 571 -2.12 -8.57 16.35
N ILE A 572 -1.31 -7.51 16.24
CA ILE A 572 -1.63 -6.17 16.77
C ILE A 572 -2.93 -5.64 16.12
N GLN A 573 -3.07 -5.78 14.81
CA GLN A 573 -4.25 -5.35 14.08
C GLN A 573 -5.52 -6.13 14.46
N ALA A 574 -5.35 -7.38 14.87
CA ALA A 574 -6.46 -8.23 15.34
C ALA A 574 -6.96 -7.88 16.75
N MET A 575 -6.25 -6.99 17.47
CA MET A 575 -6.56 -6.59 18.84
C MET A 575 -6.83 -5.07 18.95
N PRO A 576 -7.90 -4.56 18.32
CA PRO A 576 -8.15 -3.13 18.25
C PRO A 576 -8.44 -2.48 19.62
N ASP A 577 -8.99 -3.25 20.54
CA ASP A 577 -9.38 -2.81 21.89
C ASP A 577 -8.31 -3.10 22.97
N GLY A 578 -7.11 -3.45 22.53
CA GLY A 578 -6.04 -3.92 23.41
C GLY A 578 -6.08 -5.42 23.63
N GLY A 579 -5.04 -5.94 24.25
CA GLY A 579 -4.91 -7.38 24.50
C GLY A 579 -3.54 -7.76 24.99
N VAL A 580 -3.24 -9.05 24.92
CA VAL A 580 -1.94 -9.60 25.26
C VAL A 580 -1.36 -10.31 24.04
N LEU A 581 -0.15 -9.90 23.65
CA LEU A 581 0.62 -10.58 22.62
C LEU A 581 1.68 -11.46 23.30
N THR A 582 1.45 -12.76 23.28
CA THR A 582 2.40 -13.73 23.82
C THR A 582 3.34 -14.20 22.70
N LEU A 583 4.65 -14.10 22.96
CA LEU A 583 5.69 -14.56 22.05
C LEU A 583 6.49 -15.66 22.75
N ALA A 584 6.45 -16.84 22.15
CA ALA A 584 7.17 -18.00 22.68
C ALA A 584 8.17 -18.53 21.66
N ALA A 585 9.31 -18.98 22.12
CA ALA A 585 10.27 -19.74 21.33
C ALA A 585 10.75 -20.92 22.18
N GLU A 586 10.41 -22.09 21.72
CA GLU A 586 10.67 -23.36 22.42
C GLU A 586 11.36 -24.34 21.47
N ASP A 587 12.16 -25.24 22.03
CA ASP A 587 12.76 -26.32 21.29
C ASP A 587 11.78 -27.51 21.28
N TRP A 588 11.37 -27.94 20.09
CA TRP A 588 10.50 -29.10 19.91
C TRP A 588 11.33 -30.29 19.46
N ASP A 589 11.12 -31.43 20.09
CA ASP A 589 11.64 -32.71 19.62
C ASP A 589 10.55 -33.46 18.83
N GLU A 590 10.96 -34.38 17.94
CA GLU A 590 10.05 -35.16 17.09
C GLU A 590 8.96 -35.94 17.89
N ALA A 591 9.21 -36.18 19.17
CA ALA A 591 8.27 -36.86 20.06
C ALA A 591 7.11 -35.97 20.54
N ASP A 592 7.24 -34.64 20.45
CA ASP A 592 6.28 -33.66 20.96
C ASP A 592 5.37 -33.06 19.85
N MET A 593 5.51 -33.54 18.61
CA MET A 593 4.63 -33.10 17.53
C MET A 593 3.19 -33.59 17.75
N PRO A 594 2.20 -32.72 17.88
CA PRO A 594 0.81 -33.14 17.89
C PRO A 594 0.47 -33.77 16.55
N ILE A 595 0.03 -35.03 16.58
CA ILE A 595 -0.52 -35.74 15.43
C ILE A 595 -1.86 -35.09 15.10
N GLY A 596 -1.87 -34.16 14.18
CA GLY A 596 -3.07 -33.44 13.74
C GLY A 596 -3.05 -33.17 12.25
#